data_60d5513a90a07dbe233a5577f9b15dd1
#
_entry.id   60d5513a90a07dbe233a5577f9b15dd1
#
_cell.length_a   1.000
_cell.length_b   1.000
_cell.length_c   1.000
_cell.angle_alpha   90.00
_cell.angle_beta   90.00
_cell.angle_gamma   90.00
#
_symmetry.space_group_name_H-M   'P 1'
#
loop_
_entity.id
_entity.type
_entity.pdbx_description
1 polymer ?
#
loop_
_entity_poly.entity_id
_entity_poly.type
_entity_poly.pdbx_seq_one_letter_code
_entity_poly.pdbx_strand_id
1 'polypeptide(L)'
;MGKIKIIIPRILITILVIFASIQAYAASCPIKIGGLAPLSAPGSVTGGEAMREAMLLAERDINAKGGVLGCDIEVVITDTEGLPEKAAAMMQKLITQDGVVAVGGGYHSSVGVASKDVANSRGIPVVFAETWNDTITGDMQKYIFRIAPLSSWASGVIWKFAAQAPGVKYVAIVTENTDYGIPAAKECVDGLGSKGISSITFGVDIGTQDFAGIVERVKAERPDYTIVLLTGE
;
A
#
# COMPACT_ATOMS: atom_id res chain seq x y z
N MET A 1 25.19 56.53 -45.31
CA MET A 1 24.62 55.22 -45.67
C MET A 1 24.92 54.25 -44.55
N GLY A 2 23.92 54.00 -43.72
CA GLY A 2 24.03 53.38 -42.39
C GLY A 2 24.02 51.86 -42.37
N LYS A 3 24.75 51.29 -41.46
CA LYS A 3 24.89 49.85 -41.21
C LYS A 3 23.67 49.31 -40.44
N ILE A 4 22.64 48.88 -41.16
CA ILE A 4 21.54 48.06 -40.60
C ILE A 4 21.66 46.66 -41.22
N LYS A 5 22.53 45.81 -40.71
CA LYS A 5 22.72 44.48 -41.31
C LYS A 5 22.93 43.29 -40.39
N ILE A 6 22.75 43.32 -39.10
CA ILE A 6 23.08 42.10 -38.30
C ILE A 6 22.14 41.82 -37.11
N ILE A 7 21.06 42.54 -36.88
CA ILE A 7 20.22 42.35 -35.70
C ILE A 7 19.11 41.29 -35.95
N ILE A 8 18.54 41.25 -37.16
CA ILE A 8 17.43 40.35 -37.50
C ILE A 8 17.79 38.86 -37.40
N PRO A 9 18.93 38.33 -37.89
CA PRO A 9 19.25 36.93 -37.80
C PRO A 9 19.55 36.45 -36.36
N ARG A 10 20.08 37.32 -35.49
CA ARG A 10 20.35 36.95 -34.08
C ARG A 10 19.07 36.83 -33.25
N ILE A 11 18.09 37.68 -33.46
CA ILE A 11 16.79 37.62 -32.79
C ILE A 11 16.04 36.37 -33.24
N LEU A 12 16.05 36.02 -34.53
CA LEU A 12 15.42 34.82 -35.05
C LEU A 12 16.03 33.53 -34.48
N ILE A 13 17.35 33.45 -34.37
CA ILE A 13 18.07 32.33 -33.80
C ILE A 13 17.77 32.19 -32.29
N THR A 14 17.67 33.30 -31.56
CA THR A 14 17.37 33.29 -30.13
C THR A 14 15.93 32.81 -29.87
N ILE A 15 14.94 33.22 -30.69
CA ILE A 15 13.56 32.78 -30.61
C ILE A 15 13.47 31.29 -30.97
N LEU A 16 14.20 30.82 -31.97
CA LEU A 16 14.23 29.41 -32.37
C LEU A 16 14.80 28.49 -31.28
N VAL A 17 15.85 28.95 -30.57
CA VAL A 17 16.46 28.21 -29.45
C VAL A 17 15.51 28.15 -28.24
N ILE A 18 14.76 29.22 -27.96
CA ILE A 18 13.76 29.23 -26.88
C ILE A 18 12.60 28.29 -27.19
N PHE A 19 12.13 28.23 -28.45
CA PHE A 19 11.10 27.28 -28.86
C PHE A 19 11.57 25.82 -28.82
N ALA A 20 12.82 25.52 -29.17
CA ALA A 20 13.39 24.18 -29.09
C ALA A 20 13.56 23.69 -27.65
N SER A 21 13.82 24.59 -26.70
CA SER A 21 13.95 24.22 -25.28
C SER A 21 12.60 23.94 -24.57
N ILE A 22 11.48 24.42 -25.12
CA ILE A 22 10.14 24.15 -24.58
C ILE A 22 9.65 22.74 -24.97
N GLN A 23 10.16 22.16 -26.06
CA GLN A 23 9.77 20.80 -26.50
C GLN A 23 10.43 19.66 -25.71
N ALA A 24 11.42 19.94 -24.85
CA ALA A 24 12.17 18.91 -24.12
C ALA A 24 11.46 18.35 -22.87
N TYR A 25 10.24 18.80 -22.57
CA TYR A 25 9.43 18.34 -21.43
C TYR A 25 8.04 17.81 -21.82
N ALA A 26 7.87 17.36 -23.04
CA ALA A 26 6.66 16.61 -23.35
C ALA A 26 6.75 15.25 -22.66
N ALA A 27 6.08 15.11 -21.51
CA ALA A 27 5.85 13.79 -20.93
C ALA A 27 5.24 12.90 -22.02
N SER A 28 5.76 11.70 -22.19
CA SER A 28 5.14 10.75 -23.14
C SER A 28 3.75 10.40 -22.62
N CYS A 29 2.73 10.72 -23.38
CA CYS A 29 1.36 10.30 -23.07
C CYS A 29 1.16 8.82 -23.51
N PRO A 30 0.37 8.06 -22.75
CA PRO A 30 -0.24 8.38 -21.46
C PRO A 30 0.77 8.38 -20.32
N ILE A 31 0.44 9.07 -19.19
CA ILE A 31 1.20 8.98 -17.96
C ILE A 31 0.76 7.70 -17.23
N LYS A 32 1.68 6.76 -17.05
CA LYS A 32 1.37 5.46 -16.44
C LYS A 32 1.51 5.49 -14.93
N ILE A 33 0.48 5.03 -14.22
CA ILE A 33 0.44 4.86 -12.76
C ILE A 33 0.28 3.36 -12.47
N GLY A 34 1.17 2.81 -11.66
CA GLY A 34 1.10 1.41 -11.24
C GLY A 34 0.05 1.18 -10.15
N GLY A 35 -0.58 0.02 -10.16
CA GLY A 35 -1.50 -0.45 -9.13
C GLY A 35 -1.07 -1.81 -8.58
N LEU A 36 -1.00 -1.94 -7.25
CA LEU A 36 -0.77 -3.22 -6.56
C LEU A 36 -2.08 -3.65 -5.89
N ALA A 37 -2.66 -4.76 -6.32
CA ALA A 37 -3.90 -5.30 -5.74
C ALA A 37 -3.83 -6.83 -5.64
N PRO A 38 -4.37 -7.48 -4.60
CA PRO A 38 -4.52 -8.93 -4.53
C PRO A 38 -5.78 -9.33 -5.31
N LEU A 39 -5.63 -9.76 -6.57
CA LEU A 39 -6.75 -10.12 -7.44
C LEU A 39 -7.01 -11.64 -7.49
N SER A 40 -6.18 -12.42 -6.82
CA SER A 40 -6.33 -13.87 -6.66
C SER A 40 -5.85 -14.37 -5.31
N ALA A 41 -6.32 -15.57 -4.93
CA ALA A 41 -5.93 -16.24 -3.69
C ALA A 41 -4.40 -16.50 -3.65
N PRO A 42 -3.81 -16.53 -2.44
CA PRO A 42 -4.42 -16.52 -1.11
C PRO A 42 -4.75 -15.12 -0.56
N GLY A 43 -4.51 -14.04 -1.33
CA GLY A 43 -4.83 -12.69 -0.90
C GLY A 43 -6.33 -12.40 -0.86
N SER A 44 -6.71 -11.30 -0.21
CA SER A 44 -8.09 -10.82 -0.17
C SER A 44 -8.55 -10.34 -1.55
N VAL A 45 -9.24 -11.21 -2.29
CA VAL A 45 -9.73 -10.91 -3.64
C VAL A 45 -10.77 -9.80 -3.61
N THR A 46 -11.69 -9.83 -2.65
CA THR A 46 -12.72 -8.78 -2.49
C THR A 46 -12.08 -7.42 -2.23
N GLY A 47 -11.07 -7.35 -1.36
CA GLY A 47 -10.32 -6.12 -1.11
C GLY A 47 -9.54 -5.65 -2.34
N GLY A 48 -8.93 -6.58 -3.07
CA GLY A 48 -8.21 -6.30 -4.31
C GLY A 48 -9.09 -5.76 -5.42
N GLU A 49 -10.27 -6.35 -5.62
CA GLU A 49 -11.25 -5.88 -6.60
C GLU A 49 -11.77 -4.48 -6.26
N ALA A 50 -12.10 -4.22 -4.99
CA ALA A 50 -12.51 -2.89 -4.56
C ALA A 50 -11.42 -1.83 -4.83
N MET A 51 -10.17 -2.19 -4.57
CA MET A 51 -9.00 -1.33 -4.84
C MET A 51 -8.81 -1.09 -6.34
N ARG A 52 -8.93 -2.13 -7.16
CA ARG A 52 -8.89 -2.03 -8.62
C ARG A 52 -9.95 -1.06 -9.15
N GLU A 53 -11.19 -1.24 -8.75
CA GLU A 53 -12.30 -0.39 -9.19
C GLU A 53 -12.12 1.08 -8.75
N ALA A 54 -11.60 1.31 -7.55
CA ALA A 54 -11.30 2.67 -7.08
C ALA A 54 -10.22 3.35 -7.93
N MET A 55 -9.15 2.61 -8.31
CA MET A 55 -8.10 3.14 -9.18
C MET A 55 -8.61 3.45 -10.59
N LEU A 56 -9.42 2.55 -11.18
CA LEU A 56 -10.01 2.76 -12.50
C LEU A 56 -11.05 3.90 -12.51
N LEU A 57 -11.76 4.10 -11.39
CA LEU A 57 -12.63 5.25 -11.22
C LEU A 57 -11.82 6.56 -11.18
N ALA A 58 -10.73 6.58 -10.42
CA ALA A 58 -9.84 7.74 -10.35
C ALA A 58 -9.23 8.08 -11.72
N GLU A 59 -8.80 7.07 -12.50
CA GLU A 59 -8.34 7.24 -13.88
C GLU A 59 -9.39 7.94 -14.74
N ARG A 60 -10.62 7.42 -14.76
CA ARG A 60 -11.73 8.01 -15.53
C ARG A 60 -12.02 9.46 -15.12
N ASP A 61 -12.04 9.73 -13.82
CA ASP A 61 -12.35 11.06 -13.28
C ASP A 61 -11.27 12.09 -13.61
N ILE A 62 -10.01 11.68 -13.58
CA ILE A 62 -8.86 12.54 -13.92
C ILE A 62 -8.86 12.81 -15.44
N ASN A 63 -9.03 11.79 -16.27
CA ASN A 63 -9.02 11.91 -17.71
C ASN A 63 -10.21 12.73 -18.23
N ALA A 64 -11.40 12.58 -17.61
CA ALA A 64 -12.56 13.42 -17.91
C ALA A 64 -12.34 14.91 -17.64
N LYS A 65 -11.38 15.26 -16.78
CA LYS A 65 -10.98 16.65 -16.46
C LYS A 65 -9.80 17.15 -17.32
N GLY A 66 -9.36 16.37 -18.30
CA GLY A 66 -8.26 16.71 -19.22
C GLY A 66 -6.90 16.13 -18.81
N GLY A 67 -6.88 15.12 -17.95
CA GLY A 67 -5.67 14.40 -17.56
C GLY A 67 -4.73 15.18 -16.67
N VAL A 68 -3.46 14.82 -16.71
CA VAL A 68 -2.37 15.46 -15.96
C VAL A 68 -1.37 16.04 -16.97
N LEU A 69 -1.07 17.32 -16.87
CA LEU A 69 -0.20 18.05 -17.80
C LEU A 69 -0.61 17.91 -19.29
N GLY A 70 -1.93 17.77 -19.55
CA GLY A 70 -2.47 17.58 -20.88
C GLY A 70 -2.36 16.14 -21.44
N CYS A 71 -1.95 15.16 -20.61
CA CYS A 71 -1.90 13.76 -20.95
C CYS A 71 -2.95 12.99 -20.15
N ASP A 72 -3.62 12.04 -20.77
CA ASP A 72 -4.39 11.04 -20.04
C ASP A 72 -3.47 10.22 -19.13
N ILE A 73 -3.99 9.77 -18.00
CA ILE A 73 -3.33 8.75 -17.19
C ILE A 73 -3.82 7.35 -17.63
N GLU A 74 -2.95 6.37 -17.47
CA GLU A 74 -3.24 4.95 -17.67
C GLU A 74 -2.85 4.20 -16.39
N VAL A 75 -3.80 3.51 -15.76
CA VAL A 75 -3.54 2.70 -14.57
C VAL A 75 -3.17 1.28 -14.98
N VAL A 76 -1.95 0.86 -14.65
CA VAL A 76 -1.42 -0.50 -14.91
C VAL A 76 -1.50 -1.30 -13.61
N ILE A 77 -2.50 -2.16 -13.49
CA ILE A 77 -2.75 -2.94 -12.27
C ILE A 77 -2.07 -4.30 -12.37
N THR A 78 -1.43 -4.73 -11.28
CA THR A 78 -0.82 -6.04 -11.14
C THR A 78 -1.39 -6.80 -9.95
N ASP A 79 -1.53 -8.12 -10.13
CA ASP A 79 -1.97 -9.03 -9.09
C ASP A 79 -0.80 -9.41 -8.18
N THR A 80 -0.92 -9.12 -6.89
CA THR A 80 0.08 -9.45 -5.88
C THR A 80 -0.20 -10.77 -5.18
N GLU A 81 -1.40 -11.34 -5.33
CA GLU A 81 -1.88 -12.50 -4.57
C GLU A 81 -1.74 -12.35 -3.04
N GLY A 82 -1.46 -11.13 -2.55
CA GLY A 82 -1.14 -10.88 -1.14
C GLY A 82 0.25 -11.39 -0.71
N LEU A 83 1.06 -11.89 -1.63
CA LEU A 83 2.35 -12.55 -1.37
C LEU A 83 3.53 -11.58 -1.50
N PRO A 84 4.47 -11.58 -0.54
CA PRO A 84 5.60 -10.65 -0.53
C PRO A 84 6.53 -10.80 -1.74
N GLU A 85 6.84 -12.05 -2.16
CA GLU A 85 7.69 -12.32 -3.32
C GLU A 85 7.08 -11.85 -4.64
N LYS A 86 5.76 -12.01 -4.80
CA LYS A 86 5.04 -11.46 -5.95
C LYS A 86 5.02 -9.93 -5.93
N ALA A 87 4.79 -9.32 -4.79
CA ALA A 87 4.75 -7.88 -4.65
C ALA A 87 6.06 -7.21 -5.09
N ALA A 88 7.21 -7.72 -4.65
CA ALA A 88 8.52 -7.22 -5.05
C ALA A 88 8.73 -7.37 -6.57
N ALA A 89 8.38 -8.54 -7.15
CA ALA A 89 8.50 -8.79 -8.58
C ALA A 89 7.58 -7.90 -9.42
N MET A 90 6.33 -7.70 -8.98
CA MET A 90 5.36 -6.83 -9.67
C MET A 90 5.76 -5.36 -9.58
N MET A 91 6.26 -4.90 -8.43
CA MET A 91 6.82 -3.55 -8.31
C MET A 91 7.99 -3.34 -9.27
N GLN A 92 8.91 -4.30 -9.34
CA GLN A 92 10.03 -4.25 -10.29
C GLN A 92 9.54 -4.19 -11.74
N LYS A 93 8.53 -5.01 -12.11
CA LYS A 93 7.93 -5.02 -13.46
C LYS A 93 7.28 -3.69 -13.81
N LEU A 94 6.43 -3.15 -12.93
CA LEU A 94 5.78 -1.85 -13.11
C LEU A 94 6.79 -0.75 -13.43
N ILE A 95 7.90 -0.72 -12.68
CA ILE A 95 8.93 0.31 -12.85
C ILE A 95 9.75 0.12 -14.12
N THR A 96 10.23 -1.12 -14.40
CA THR A 96 11.25 -1.34 -15.43
C THR A 96 10.70 -1.75 -16.79
N GLN A 97 9.52 -2.35 -16.84
CA GLN A 97 8.90 -2.82 -18.06
C GLN A 97 7.71 -1.96 -18.48
N ASP A 98 6.84 -1.63 -17.53
CA ASP A 98 5.64 -0.85 -17.81
C ASP A 98 5.92 0.66 -17.81
N GLY A 99 7.00 1.11 -17.15
CA GLY A 99 7.45 2.50 -17.17
C GLY A 99 6.56 3.44 -16.35
N VAL A 100 6.01 2.97 -15.23
CA VAL A 100 5.15 3.79 -14.37
C VAL A 100 5.97 4.88 -13.66
N VAL A 101 5.36 6.04 -13.43
CA VAL A 101 6.00 7.18 -12.75
C VAL A 101 5.64 7.26 -11.26
N ALA A 102 4.60 6.57 -10.84
CA ALA A 102 4.17 6.43 -9.45
C ALA A 102 3.40 5.12 -9.27
N VAL A 103 3.23 4.67 -8.03
CA VAL A 103 2.45 3.47 -7.71
C VAL A 103 1.46 3.76 -6.58
N GLY A 104 0.25 3.22 -6.70
CA GLY A 104 -0.75 3.23 -5.65
C GLY A 104 -1.21 1.83 -5.28
N GLY A 105 -2.00 1.71 -4.20
CA GLY A 105 -2.57 0.44 -3.78
C GLY A 105 -1.79 -0.27 -2.69
N GLY A 106 -1.74 -1.60 -2.75
CA GLY A 106 -1.18 -2.43 -1.68
C GLY A 106 -2.18 -2.64 -0.54
N TYR A 107 -2.70 -3.85 -0.45
CA TYR A 107 -3.68 -4.26 0.57
C TYR A 107 -2.99 -4.91 1.77
N HIS A 108 -2.27 -6.00 1.54
CA HIS A 108 -1.57 -6.73 2.60
C HIS A 108 -0.29 -6.02 3.03
N SER A 109 -0.01 -5.98 4.33
CA SER A 109 1.21 -5.37 4.87
C SER A 109 2.49 -6.03 4.34
N SER A 110 2.48 -7.36 4.14
CA SER A 110 3.60 -8.09 3.54
C SER A 110 3.95 -7.61 2.12
N VAL A 111 2.92 -7.21 1.35
CA VAL A 111 3.10 -6.59 0.02
C VAL A 111 3.84 -5.25 0.15
N GLY A 112 3.42 -4.41 1.10
CA GLY A 112 4.06 -3.11 1.34
C GLY A 112 5.50 -3.24 1.82
N VAL A 113 5.75 -4.12 2.79
CA VAL A 113 7.09 -4.38 3.34
C VAL A 113 8.04 -4.85 2.26
N ALA A 114 7.63 -5.82 1.42
CA ALA A 114 8.48 -6.40 0.39
C ALA A 114 8.73 -5.49 -0.82
N SER A 115 7.79 -4.58 -1.14
CA SER A 115 7.88 -3.77 -2.36
C SER A 115 8.41 -2.34 -2.16
N LYS A 116 8.35 -1.79 -0.95
CA LYS A 116 8.74 -0.40 -0.67
C LYS A 116 10.18 -0.07 -1.08
N ASP A 117 11.12 -0.96 -0.75
CA ASP A 117 12.55 -0.72 -1.01
C ASP A 117 12.86 -0.75 -2.51
N VAL A 118 12.14 -1.59 -3.27
CA VAL A 118 12.25 -1.64 -4.73
C VAL A 118 11.89 -0.28 -5.35
N ALA A 119 10.77 0.31 -4.94
CA ALA A 119 10.32 1.60 -5.43
C ALA A 119 11.21 2.75 -4.95
N ASN A 120 11.54 2.78 -3.64
CA ASN A 120 12.34 3.85 -3.06
C ASN A 120 13.74 3.93 -3.68
N SER A 121 14.40 2.80 -3.92
CA SER A 121 15.72 2.75 -4.57
C SER A 121 15.72 3.27 -6.02
N ARG A 122 14.56 3.25 -6.67
CA ARG A 122 14.34 3.73 -8.04
C ARG A 122 13.78 5.14 -8.11
N GLY A 123 13.52 5.78 -6.96
CA GLY A 123 12.95 7.12 -6.89
C GLY A 123 11.48 7.21 -7.33
N ILE A 124 10.76 6.09 -7.30
CA ILE A 124 9.35 6.01 -7.67
C ILE A 124 8.47 6.22 -6.43
N PRO A 125 7.64 7.27 -6.39
CA PRO A 125 6.73 7.49 -5.27
C PRO A 125 5.65 6.40 -5.21
N VAL A 126 5.41 5.92 -3.98
CA VAL A 126 4.35 4.95 -3.69
C VAL A 126 3.44 5.50 -2.61
N VAL A 127 2.13 5.41 -2.82
CA VAL A 127 1.11 5.66 -1.81
C VAL A 127 0.40 4.35 -1.49
N PHE A 128 0.77 3.74 -0.36
CA PHE A 128 0.11 2.53 0.12
C PHE A 128 -1.27 2.84 0.70
N ALA A 129 -2.29 2.07 0.26
CA ALA A 129 -3.68 2.32 0.61
C ALA A 129 -4.14 1.60 1.89
N GLU A 130 -3.79 0.31 2.05
CA GLU A 130 -4.28 -0.55 3.15
C GLU A 130 -3.17 -1.34 3.86
N THR A 131 -1.92 -1.01 3.64
CA THR A 131 -0.79 -1.66 4.32
C THR A 131 -0.55 -1.03 5.69
N TRP A 132 -0.87 -1.71 6.77
CA TRP A 132 -0.89 -1.12 8.12
C TRP A 132 0.41 -1.29 8.92
N ASN A 133 1.31 -2.17 8.51
CA ASN A 133 2.59 -2.38 9.24
C ASN A 133 3.35 -1.07 9.43
N ASP A 134 3.76 -0.78 10.65
CA ASP A 134 4.40 0.47 11.04
C ASP A 134 5.73 0.71 10.31
N THR A 135 6.47 -0.36 9.98
CA THR A 135 7.78 -0.27 9.32
C THR A 135 7.70 0.24 7.89
N ILE A 136 6.52 0.27 7.28
CA ILE A 136 6.34 0.74 5.89
C ILE A 136 6.78 2.20 5.75
N THR A 137 6.43 3.05 6.71
CA THR A 137 6.85 4.46 6.73
C THR A 137 7.71 4.81 7.94
N GLY A 138 7.97 3.86 8.84
CA GLY A 138 8.72 4.09 10.07
C GLY A 138 10.19 4.47 9.85
N ASP A 139 10.79 4.03 8.75
CA ASP A 139 12.16 4.37 8.34
C ASP A 139 12.26 5.67 7.49
N MET A 140 11.15 6.39 7.34
CA MET A 140 11.07 7.72 6.70
C MET A 140 11.67 7.76 5.28
N GLN A 141 11.50 6.70 4.50
CA GLN A 141 11.98 6.64 3.12
C GLN A 141 11.33 7.72 2.24
N LYS A 142 12.13 8.37 1.42
CA LYS A 142 11.78 9.59 0.69
C LYS A 142 10.55 9.46 -0.23
N TYR A 143 10.38 8.29 -0.83
CA TYR A 143 9.36 8.05 -1.85
C TYR A 143 8.21 7.15 -1.35
N ILE A 144 8.19 6.83 -0.05
CA ILE A 144 7.18 5.91 0.51
C ILE A 144 6.20 6.67 1.39
N PHE A 145 4.93 6.58 1.01
CA PHE A 145 3.81 7.23 1.68
C PHE A 145 2.69 6.22 1.94
N ARG A 146 1.79 6.52 2.86
CA ARG A 146 0.56 5.75 3.09
C ARG A 146 -0.59 6.65 3.52
N ILE A 147 -1.80 6.19 3.26
CA ILE A 147 -3.04 6.75 3.78
C ILE A 147 -3.70 5.83 4.82
N ALA A 148 -3.23 4.59 4.93
CA ALA A 148 -3.67 3.63 5.94
C ALA A 148 -3.22 4.01 7.36
N PRO A 149 -3.95 3.58 8.42
CA PRO A 149 -3.50 3.76 9.79
C PRO A 149 -2.23 2.95 10.10
N LEU A 150 -1.61 3.24 11.23
CA LEU A 150 -0.56 2.41 11.82
C LEU A 150 -1.16 1.17 12.47
N SER A 151 -0.53 -0.01 12.28
CA SER A 151 -0.96 -1.25 12.92
C SER A 151 -0.94 -1.13 14.44
N SER A 152 0.11 -0.52 15.01
CA SER A 152 0.20 -0.25 16.45
C SER A 152 -0.96 0.61 16.97
N TRP A 153 -1.39 1.59 16.16
CA TRP A 153 -2.48 2.47 16.54
C TRP A 153 -3.83 1.75 16.55
N ALA A 154 -4.12 1.01 15.48
CA ALA A 154 -5.35 0.23 15.37
C ALA A 154 -5.43 -0.86 16.43
N SER A 155 -4.36 -1.63 16.62
CA SER A 155 -4.27 -2.67 17.67
C SER A 155 -4.36 -2.09 19.05
N GLY A 156 -3.80 -0.87 19.27
CA GLY A 156 -3.92 -0.12 20.51
C GLY A 156 -5.37 0.23 20.86
N VAL A 157 -6.23 0.50 19.89
CA VAL A 157 -7.67 0.69 20.12
C VAL A 157 -8.33 -0.65 20.45
N ILE A 158 -8.00 -1.71 19.72
CA ILE A 158 -8.60 -3.04 19.89
C ILE A 158 -8.35 -3.59 21.29
N TRP A 159 -7.09 -3.65 21.75
CA TRP A 159 -6.80 -4.20 23.07
C TRP A 159 -7.34 -3.32 24.21
N LYS A 160 -7.36 -1.98 24.07
CA LYS A 160 -7.97 -1.09 25.05
C LYS A 160 -9.47 -1.33 25.17
N PHE A 161 -10.14 -1.58 24.06
CA PHE A 161 -11.56 -1.94 24.06
C PHE A 161 -11.79 -3.27 24.77
N ALA A 162 -11.03 -4.32 24.44
CA ALA A 162 -11.12 -5.61 25.11
C ALA A 162 -10.85 -5.51 26.63
N ALA A 163 -9.87 -4.70 27.04
CA ALA A 163 -9.52 -4.50 28.44
C ALA A 163 -10.60 -3.76 29.25
N GLN A 164 -11.58 -3.12 28.60
CA GLN A 164 -12.72 -2.47 29.28
C GLN A 164 -13.87 -3.44 29.57
N ALA A 165 -13.85 -4.64 29.02
CA ALA A 165 -14.90 -5.63 29.27
C ALA A 165 -14.95 -6.00 30.77
N PRO A 166 -16.13 -5.98 31.40
CA PRO A 166 -16.24 -6.24 32.84
C PRO A 166 -15.70 -7.63 33.24
N GLY A 167 -14.72 -7.64 34.15
CA GLY A 167 -14.18 -8.89 34.70
C GLY A 167 -13.20 -9.64 33.78
N VAL A 168 -12.79 -9.07 32.64
CA VAL A 168 -11.85 -9.72 31.73
C VAL A 168 -10.48 -9.92 32.41
N LYS A 169 -9.96 -11.16 32.32
CA LYS A 169 -8.65 -11.56 32.89
C LYS A 169 -7.82 -12.36 31.87
N TYR A 170 -8.48 -12.97 30.88
CA TYR A 170 -7.83 -13.83 29.92
C TYR A 170 -8.41 -13.63 28.52
N VAL A 171 -7.54 -13.33 27.54
CA VAL A 171 -7.92 -13.00 26.16
C VAL A 171 -7.24 -13.96 25.20
N ALA A 172 -8.00 -14.56 24.27
CA ALA A 172 -7.45 -15.23 23.12
C ALA A 172 -7.27 -14.24 21.98
N ILE A 173 -6.17 -14.38 21.25
CA ILE A 173 -5.86 -13.56 20.05
C ILE A 173 -5.68 -14.53 18.88
N VAL A 174 -6.58 -14.47 17.89
CA VAL A 174 -6.43 -15.19 16.61
C VAL A 174 -5.85 -14.21 15.60
N THR A 175 -4.72 -14.55 15.01
CA THR A 175 -3.99 -13.61 14.12
C THR A 175 -3.40 -14.33 12.92
N GLU A 176 -3.23 -13.61 11.81
CA GLU A 176 -2.47 -14.11 10.67
C GLU A 176 -0.97 -14.15 10.95
N ASN A 177 -0.30 -15.16 10.39
CA ASN A 177 1.15 -15.30 10.36
C ASN A 177 1.78 -14.42 9.26
N THR A 178 1.53 -13.11 9.31
CA THR A 178 1.94 -12.13 8.29
C THR A 178 2.56 -10.88 8.92
N ASP A 179 3.14 -10.01 8.09
CA ASP A 179 3.64 -8.70 8.53
C ASP A 179 2.53 -7.76 9.06
N TYR A 180 1.26 -8.10 8.88
CA TYR A 180 0.14 -7.44 9.54
C TYR A 180 -0.15 -8.06 10.89
N GLY A 181 -0.39 -9.37 10.93
CA GLY A 181 -0.93 -10.04 12.11
C GLY A 181 0.06 -10.17 13.26
N ILE A 182 1.32 -10.52 12.96
CA ILE A 182 2.35 -10.73 14.00
C ILE A 182 2.58 -9.46 14.85
N PRO A 183 2.88 -8.28 14.26
CA PRO A 183 3.08 -7.06 15.07
C PRO A 183 1.78 -6.57 15.72
N ALA A 184 0.63 -6.76 15.08
CA ALA A 184 -0.67 -6.39 15.65
C ALA A 184 -1.00 -7.23 16.91
N ALA A 185 -0.78 -8.55 16.84
CA ALA A 185 -0.95 -9.43 17.99
C ALA A 185 0.03 -9.10 19.12
N LYS A 186 1.29 -8.81 18.78
CA LYS A 186 2.29 -8.39 19.79
C LYS A 186 1.85 -7.12 20.52
N GLU A 187 1.35 -6.11 19.83
CA GLU A 187 0.83 -4.88 20.45
C GLU A 187 -0.34 -5.21 21.40
N CYS A 188 -1.24 -6.11 21.01
CA CYS A 188 -2.34 -6.55 21.86
C CYS A 188 -1.83 -7.29 23.10
N VAL A 189 -0.88 -8.21 22.97
CA VAL A 189 -0.27 -8.95 24.07
C VAL A 189 0.39 -8.00 25.09
N ASP A 190 1.23 -7.09 24.60
CA ASP A 190 1.94 -6.12 25.44
C ASP A 190 0.95 -5.18 26.15
N GLY A 191 -0.05 -4.69 25.40
CA GLY A 191 -1.06 -3.79 25.93
C GLY A 191 -1.95 -4.42 27.01
N LEU A 192 -2.45 -5.63 26.78
CA LEU A 192 -3.23 -6.40 27.75
C LEU A 192 -2.39 -6.73 28.99
N GLY A 193 -1.13 -7.17 28.78
CA GLY A 193 -0.19 -7.46 29.86
C GLY A 193 0.06 -6.24 30.74
N SER A 194 0.12 -5.03 30.18
CA SER A 194 0.25 -3.78 30.94
C SER A 194 -0.92 -3.49 31.90
N LYS A 195 -2.07 -4.16 31.69
CA LYS A 195 -3.28 -4.10 32.52
C LYS A 195 -3.43 -5.33 33.43
N GLY A 196 -2.45 -6.24 33.47
CA GLY A 196 -2.53 -7.48 34.22
C GLY A 196 -3.48 -8.52 33.63
N ILE A 197 -3.85 -8.37 32.35
CA ILE A 197 -4.70 -9.31 31.61
C ILE A 197 -3.77 -10.26 30.85
N SER A 198 -3.92 -11.57 31.11
CA SER A 198 -3.17 -12.61 30.39
C SER A 198 -3.76 -12.85 29.00
N SER A 199 -2.94 -13.32 28.07
CA SER A 199 -3.39 -13.64 26.73
C SER A 199 -2.69 -14.86 26.14
N ILE A 200 -3.36 -15.50 25.17
CA ILE A 200 -2.80 -16.56 24.34
C ILE A 200 -3.01 -16.19 22.85
N THR A 201 -2.05 -16.51 22.01
CA THR A 201 -2.12 -16.20 20.57
C THR A 201 -2.19 -17.48 19.75
N PHE A 202 -3.08 -17.50 18.76
CA PHE A 202 -3.23 -18.54 17.76
C PHE A 202 -2.95 -17.97 16.38
N GLY A 203 -1.87 -18.44 15.74
CA GLY A 203 -1.53 -18.04 14.37
C GLY A 203 -2.28 -18.88 13.34
N VAL A 204 -2.70 -18.24 12.25
CA VAL A 204 -3.24 -18.88 11.04
C VAL A 204 -2.52 -18.34 9.82
N ASP A 205 -2.44 -19.12 8.77
CA ASP A 205 -1.81 -18.69 7.52
C ASP A 205 -2.79 -17.88 6.66
N ILE A 206 -2.26 -16.98 5.85
CA ILE A 206 -3.07 -16.23 4.87
C ILE A 206 -3.82 -17.21 3.95
N GLY A 207 -5.08 -16.92 3.66
CA GLY A 207 -5.94 -17.77 2.83
C GLY A 207 -6.51 -18.97 3.56
N THR A 208 -6.34 -19.09 4.90
CA THR A 208 -7.03 -20.11 5.70
C THR A 208 -8.54 -19.95 5.59
N GLN A 209 -9.23 -21.03 5.20
CA GLN A 209 -10.70 -21.05 5.04
C GLN A 209 -11.38 -21.91 6.10
N ASP A 210 -10.72 -22.93 6.60
CA ASP A 210 -11.24 -23.79 7.67
C ASP A 210 -10.66 -23.39 9.03
N PHE A 211 -11.50 -22.75 9.84
CA PHE A 211 -11.16 -22.32 11.18
C PHE A 211 -11.64 -23.27 12.28
N ALA A 212 -12.23 -24.44 11.94
CA ALA A 212 -12.81 -25.35 12.93
C ALA A 212 -11.79 -25.73 14.01
N GLY A 213 -10.57 -26.11 13.60
CA GLY A 213 -9.49 -26.47 14.53
C GLY A 213 -9.05 -25.32 15.44
N ILE A 214 -8.98 -24.09 14.93
CA ILE A 214 -8.65 -22.90 15.72
C ILE A 214 -9.77 -22.59 16.71
N VAL A 215 -11.03 -22.65 16.26
CA VAL A 215 -12.21 -22.40 17.12
C VAL A 215 -12.26 -23.37 18.30
N GLU A 216 -12.00 -24.68 18.08
CA GLU A 216 -11.97 -25.66 19.15
C GLU A 216 -10.81 -25.41 20.13
N ARG A 217 -9.64 -25.00 19.66
CA ARG A 217 -8.51 -24.65 20.52
C ARG A 217 -8.83 -23.40 21.37
N VAL A 218 -9.43 -22.36 20.78
CA VAL A 218 -9.87 -21.15 21.50
C VAL A 218 -10.91 -21.50 22.56
N LYS A 219 -11.91 -22.35 22.23
CA LYS A 219 -12.91 -22.82 23.20
C LYS A 219 -12.30 -23.60 24.37
N ALA A 220 -11.29 -24.43 24.10
CA ALA A 220 -10.61 -25.23 25.13
C ALA A 220 -9.89 -24.32 26.17
N GLU A 221 -9.38 -23.19 25.75
CA GLU A 221 -8.73 -22.19 26.63
C GLU A 221 -9.73 -21.40 27.49
N ARG A 222 -11.01 -21.38 27.13
CA ARG A 222 -12.07 -20.63 27.84
C ARG A 222 -11.72 -19.15 28.09
N PRO A 223 -11.32 -18.38 27.09
CA PRO A 223 -11.02 -16.98 27.27
C PRO A 223 -12.29 -16.18 27.64
N ASP A 224 -12.11 -15.10 28.39
CA ASP A 224 -13.19 -14.14 28.68
C ASP A 224 -13.55 -13.31 27.43
N TYR A 225 -12.58 -13.13 26.53
CA TYR A 225 -12.71 -12.35 25.29
C TYR A 225 -11.81 -12.92 24.19
N THR A 226 -12.23 -12.75 22.94
CA THR A 226 -11.40 -13.13 21.78
C THR A 226 -11.20 -11.95 20.84
N ILE A 227 -9.95 -11.64 20.54
CA ILE A 227 -9.54 -10.67 19.52
C ILE A 227 -9.22 -11.44 18.25
N VAL A 228 -9.71 -10.95 17.10
CA VAL A 228 -9.43 -11.53 15.78
C VAL A 228 -8.76 -10.48 14.90
N LEU A 229 -7.56 -10.81 14.39
CA LEU A 229 -6.70 -9.95 13.58
C LEU A 229 -6.39 -10.67 12.26
N LEU A 230 -7.33 -10.64 11.35
CA LEU A 230 -7.28 -11.30 10.06
C LEU A 230 -7.57 -10.26 8.98
N THR A 231 -6.98 -10.44 7.79
CA THR A 231 -7.28 -9.60 6.61
C THR A 231 -8.49 -10.11 5.83
N GLY A 232 -9.02 -11.23 6.17
CA GLY A 232 -10.28 -11.88 5.85
C GLY A 232 -10.76 -11.86 4.40
N GLU A 233 -11.39 -12.94 4.01
CA GLU A 233 -12.51 -12.99 3.07
C GLU A 233 -13.68 -13.70 3.73
#